data_c8068ff0f5b4c5ed98a4d2b63e15ac62
#
_entry.id   c8068ff0f5b4c5ed98a4d2b63e15ac62
#
_cell.length_a   1.000
_cell.length_b   1.000
_cell.length_c   1.000
_cell.angle_alpha   90.00
_cell.angle_beta   90.00
_cell.angle_gamma   90.00
#
_symmetry.space_group_name_H-M   'P 1'
#
loop_
_entity.id
_entity.type
_entity.pdbx_description
1 polymer ?
#
loop_
_entity_poly.entity_id
_entity_poly.type
_entity_poly.pdbx_seq_one_letter_code
_entity_poly.pdbx_strand_id
1 'polypeptide(L)'
;MVSVPDISGKTVAEAKRELIRKKLSLQEKGIEFDDRFERGQIISQDPPAGSKIRVNRLIRVVLSGGSEMVEIPAFVGRSMEAASQILGDIGLQRGLLSQVHTGRYAAGRVIAQEPPPGEQKVKRSTPIHFLVSQGKMEPKYLMPDCIGRKSGPAIARLQELGFKVADVRYSYYPGLDSGIIIKQFPPHGYGVAKRSLISLEVSR
;
A
#
# COMPACT_ATOMS: atom_id res chain seq x y z
N MET A 1 39.06 23.89 30.37
CA MET A 1 38.88 22.48 29.96
C MET A 1 37.67 21.91 30.69
N VAL A 2 36.91 21.03 30.06
CA VAL A 2 35.72 20.38 30.62
C VAL A 2 35.85 18.88 30.41
N SER A 3 35.36 18.09 31.37
CA SER A 3 35.31 16.63 31.23
C SER A 3 34.09 16.24 30.41
N VAL A 4 34.26 15.38 29.41
CA VAL A 4 33.22 14.82 28.58
C VAL A 4 32.35 13.90 29.44
N PRO A 5 31.01 14.10 29.50
CA PRO A 5 30.14 13.24 30.22
C PRO A 5 29.93 11.89 29.48
N ASP A 6 29.52 10.86 30.20
CA ASP A 6 29.04 9.63 29.58
C ASP A 6 27.61 9.81 29.12
N ILE A 7 27.42 9.75 27.81
CA ILE A 7 26.11 9.86 27.16
C ILE A 7 25.69 8.56 26.47
N SER A 8 26.43 7.48 26.66
CA SER A 8 26.07 6.16 26.17
C SER A 8 24.74 5.69 26.78
N GLY A 9 23.88 5.07 25.99
CA GLY A 9 22.54 4.62 26.40
C GLY A 9 21.48 5.73 26.50
N LYS A 10 21.87 7.00 26.38
CA LYS A 10 20.92 8.12 26.44
C LYS A 10 20.35 8.43 25.04
N THR A 11 19.16 8.99 25.03
CA THR A 11 18.59 9.55 23.79
C THR A 11 19.35 10.84 23.38
N VAL A 12 19.25 11.20 22.10
CA VAL A 12 19.87 12.45 21.59
C VAL A 12 19.38 13.67 22.36
N ALA A 13 18.10 13.69 22.76
CA ALA A 13 17.54 14.82 23.52
C ALA A 13 18.14 14.95 24.93
N GLU A 14 18.33 13.84 25.62
CA GLU A 14 18.95 13.81 26.96
C GLU A 14 20.43 14.17 26.87
N ALA A 15 21.15 13.59 25.93
CA ALA A 15 22.55 13.89 25.68
C ALA A 15 22.78 15.37 25.36
N LYS A 16 21.96 15.97 24.48
CA LYS A 16 22.04 17.40 24.18
C LYS A 16 21.87 18.26 25.41
N ARG A 17 20.89 17.95 26.28
CA ARG A 17 20.69 18.72 27.55
C ARG A 17 21.92 18.66 28.46
N GLU A 18 22.56 17.49 28.56
CA GLU A 18 23.72 17.31 29.39
C GLU A 18 24.99 18.01 28.82
N LEU A 19 25.18 17.92 27.52
CA LEU A 19 26.30 18.54 26.81
C LEU A 19 26.22 20.08 26.85
N ILE A 20 25.01 20.65 26.71
CA ILE A 20 24.79 22.11 26.80
C ILE A 20 25.24 22.65 28.15
N ARG A 21 24.95 21.96 29.27
CA ARG A 21 25.42 22.36 30.61
C ARG A 21 26.94 22.46 30.71
N LYS A 22 27.64 21.69 29.87
CA LYS A 22 29.11 21.69 29.81
C LYS A 22 29.67 22.52 28.64
N LYS A 23 28.84 23.29 27.95
CA LYS A 23 29.18 24.07 26.75
C LYS A 23 29.83 23.21 25.66
N LEU A 24 29.27 22.03 25.44
CA LEU A 24 29.60 21.09 24.37
C LEU A 24 28.40 20.93 23.42
N SER A 25 28.70 20.55 22.18
CA SER A 25 27.68 20.29 21.15
C SER A 25 27.72 18.85 20.70
N LEU A 26 26.60 18.32 20.20
CA LEU A 26 26.47 16.96 19.70
C LEU A 26 26.35 16.96 18.17
N GLN A 27 27.09 16.04 17.54
CA GLN A 27 26.99 15.74 16.11
C GLN A 27 26.74 14.25 15.90
N GLU A 28 25.72 13.91 15.14
CA GLU A 28 25.46 12.53 14.75
C GLU A 28 26.43 12.13 13.61
N LYS A 29 27.12 11.01 13.77
CA LYS A 29 28.08 10.46 12.80
C LYS A 29 27.44 9.40 11.91
N GLY A 30 26.52 8.62 12.46
CA GLY A 30 25.85 7.52 11.75
C GLY A 30 24.92 6.75 12.67
N ILE A 31 24.32 5.72 12.08
CA ILE A 31 23.41 4.78 12.76
C ILE A 31 23.99 3.38 12.55
N GLU A 32 24.07 2.59 13.62
CA GLU A 32 24.49 1.18 13.61
C GLU A 32 23.43 0.35 14.34
N PHE A 33 23.26 -0.91 13.95
CA PHE A 33 22.37 -1.81 14.65
C PHE A 33 23.09 -2.38 15.88
N ASP A 34 22.42 -2.36 17.04
CA ASP A 34 22.94 -2.92 18.27
C ASP A 34 21.78 -3.43 19.14
N ASP A 35 21.84 -4.71 19.52
CA ASP A 35 20.76 -5.37 20.28
C ASP A 35 20.70 -4.92 21.76
N ARG A 36 21.73 -4.24 22.26
CA ARG A 36 21.81 -3.76 23.65
C ARG A 36 21.15 -2.40 23.86
N PHE A 37 20.98 -1.64 22.78
CA PHE A 37 20.46 -0.28 22.82
C PHE A 37 19.18 -0.16 22.00
N GLU A 38 18.20 0.54 22.55
CA GLU A 38 16.98 0.85 21.80
C GLU A 38 17.27 1.83 20.65
N ARG A 39 16.39 1.81 19.66
CA ARG A 39 16.48 2.74 18.52
C ARG A 39 16.51 4.20 18.98
N GLY A 40 17.52 4.94 18.53
CA GLY A 40 17.72 6.35 18.86
C GLY A 40 18.55 6.60 20.11
N GLN A 41 19.01 5.56 20.81
CA GLN A 41 19.99 5.70 21.89
C GLN A 41 21.40 5.79 21.32
N ILE A 42 22.31 6.41 22.06
CA ILE A 42 23.71 6.56 21.70
C ILE A 42 24.47 5.27 22.05
N ILE A 43 25.08 4.65 21.04
CA ILE A 43 25.94 3.46 21.19
C ILE A 43 27.33 3.86 21.62
N SER A 44 27.89 4.87 20.96
CA SER A 44 29.28 5.31 21.18
C SER A 44 29.42 6.81 21.02
N GLN A 45 30.43 7.35 21.64
CA GLN A 45 30.78 8.76 21.58
C GLN A 45 32.28 8.97 21.35
N ASP A 46 32.60 10.04 20.64
CA ASP A 46 33.99 10.50 20.42
C ASP A 46 34.04 12.02 20.60
N PRO A 47 34.85 12.55 21.56
CA PRO A 47 35.79 11.85 22.46
C PRO A 47 35.09 10.98 23.52
N PRO A 48 35.81 9.97 24.05
CA PRO A 48 35.25 9.07 25.07
C PRO A 48 34.94 9.82 26.39
N ALA A 49 34.03 9.24 27.18
CA ALA A 49 33.70 9.75 28.52
C ALA A 49 34.91 9.94 29.39
N GLY A 50 34.94 11.00 30.17
CA GLY A 50 36.08 11.35 31.05
C GLY A 50 37.20 12.15 30.38
N SER A 51 37.23 12.23 29.04
CA SER A 51 38.26 13.03 28.32
C SER A 51 38.21 14.52 28.69
N LYS A 52 39.35 15.15 28.86
CA LYS A 52 39.44 16.61 29.11
C LYS A 52 39.57 17.35 27.77
N ILE A 53 38.58 18.10 27.39
CA ILE A 53 38.53 18.85 26.14
C ILE A 53 38.25 20.34 26.38
N ARG A 54 38.45 21.17 25.35
CA ARG A 54 38.07 22.58 25.40
C ARG A 54 36.54 22.70 25.25
N VAL A 55 35.97 23.74 25.85
CA VAL A 55 34.57 24.10 25.63
C VAL A 55 34.31 24.40 24.16
N ASN A 56 33.03 24.35 23.76
CA ASN A 56 32.57 24.55 22.37
C ASN A 56 33.10 23.50 21.36
N ARG A 57 33.45 22.31 21.83
CA ARG A 57 33.82 21.17 20.97
C ARG A 57 32.61 20.31 20.67
N LEU A 58 32.65 19.66 19.51
CA LEU A 58 31.68 18.70 19.06
C LEU A 58 31.98 17.32 19.64
N ILE A 59 30.98 16.69 20.17
CA ILE A 59 30.97 15.26 20.53
C ILE A 59 30.26 14.52 19.40
N ARG A 60 30.97 13.66 18.71
CA ARG A 60 30.40 12.81 17.65
C ARG A 60 29.79 11.57 18.30
N VAL A 61 28.60 11.20 17.86
CA VAL A 61 27.90 10.03 18.40
C VAL A 61 27.42 9.13 17.29
N VAL A 62 27.40 7.82 17.57
CA VAL A 62 26.75 6.81 16.76
C VAL A 62 25.46 6.42 17.46
N LEU A 63 24.37 6.42 16.74
CA LEU A 63 23.05 6.09 17.26
C LEU A 63 22.69 4.63 16.98
N SER A 64 21.93 4.04 17.88
CA SER A 64 21.36 2.72 17.67
C SER A 64 20.20 2.78 16.66
N GLY A 65 20.24 1.91 15.67
CA GLY A 65 19.13 1.56 14.81
C GLY A 65 18.15 0.55 15.47
N GLY A 66 18.46 0.11 16.72
CA GLY A 66 17.81 -1.00 17.40
C GLY A 66 18.35 -2.35 16.93
N SER A 67 17.66 -3.44 17.27
CA SER A 67 18.03 -4.77 16.82
C SER A 67 17.98 -4.89 15.29
N GLU A 68 19.00 -5.51 14.69
CA GLU A 68 18.96 -5.90 13.28
C GLU A 68 17.89 -6.97 13.02
N MET A 69 17.59 -7.77 14.05
CA MET A 69 16.63 -8.86 13.98
C MET A 69 15.28 -8.42 14.54
N VAL A 70 14.21 -8.65 13.78
CA VAL A 70 12.83 -8.32 14.18
C VAL A 70 11.89 -9.49 13.96
N GLU A 71 10.83 -9.56 14.77
CA GLU A 71 9.74 -10.52 14.58
C GLU A 71 8.83 -10.08 13.46
N ILE A 72 8.28 -11.05 12.73
CA ILE A 72 7.33 -10.78 11.65
C ILE A 72 5.91 -10.75 12.24
N PRO A 73 5.23 -9.59 12.20
CA PRO A 73 3.84 -9.49 12.65
C PRO A 73 2.87 -10.23 11.73
N ALA A 74 1.68 -10.54 12.25
CA ALA A 74 0.58 -11.05 11.45
C ALA A 74 -0.10 -9.91 10.67
N PHE A 75 -0.06 -10.01 9.35
CA PHE A 75 -0.68 -9.04 8.43
C PHE A 75 -1.97 -9.55 7.82
N VAL A 76 -2.22 -10.87 7.83
CA VAL A 76 -3.43 -11.48 7.25
C VAL A 76 -4.69 -10.85 7.83
N GLY A 77 -5.61 -10.44 6.96
CA GLY A 77 -6.84 -9.73 7.31
C GLY A 77 -6.72 -8.21 7.45
N ARG A 78 -5.50 -7.65 7.55
CA ARG A 78 -5.28 -6.19 7.58
C ARG A 78 -5.40 -5.59 6.19
N SER A 79 -5.67 -4.28 6.10
CA SER A 79 -5.54 -3.57 4.83
C SER A 79 -4.07 -3.44 4.43
N MET A 80 -3.79 -3.33 3.12
CA MET A 80 -2.42 -3.19 2.64
C MET A 80 -1.77 -1.88 3.11
N GLU A 81 -2.56 -0.81 3.31
CA GLU A 81 -2.11 0.46 3.87
C GLU A 81 -1.62 0.28 5.31
N ALA A 82 -2.42 -0.38 6.16
CA ALA A 82 -2.05 -0.67 7.55
C ALA A 82 -0.82 -1.58 7.63
N ALA A 83 -0.73 -2.59 6.75
CA ALA A 83 0.44 -3.45 6.66
C ALA A 83 1.70 -2.66 6.27
N SER A 84 1.59 -1.74 5.30
CA SER A 84 2.72 -0.90 4.87
C SER A 84 3.20 0.04 5.98
N GLN A 85 2.27 0.59 6.75
CA GLN A 85 2.61 1.44 7.90
C GLN A 85 3.37 0.65 8.97
N ILE A 86 2.86 -0.51 9.36
CA ILE A 86 3.52 -1.38 10.34
C ILE A 86 4.93 -1.79 9.87
N LEU A 87 5.08 -2.17 8.58
CA LEU A 87 6.40 -2.48 8.02
C LEU A 87 7.38 -1.30 8.17
N GLY A 88 6.92 -0.08 7.89
CA GLY A 88 7.72 1.14 8.06
C GLY A 88 8.16 1.36 9.51
N ASP A 89 7.23 1.20 10.45
CA ASP A 89 7.49 1.41 11.89
C ASP A 89 8.55 0.44 12.43
N ILE A 90 8.49 -0.82 12.02
CA ILE A 90 9.44 -1.85 12.47
C ILE A 90 10.69 -1.96 11.58
N GLY A 91 10.72 -1.23 10.47
CA GLY A 91 11.85 -1.18 9.54
C GLY A 91 12.00 -2.41 8.64
N LEU A 92 10.94 -3.21 8.45
CA LEU A 92 10.90 -4.28 7.46
C LEU A 92 10.59 -3.71 6.06
N GLN A 93 11.04 -4.43 5.03
CA GLN A 93 10.83 -4.03 3.65
C GLN A 93 9.63 -4.74 3.04
N ARG A 94 8.88 -4.03 2.20
CA ARG A 94 7.86 -4.65 1.39
C ARG A 94 8.51 -5.33 0.17
N GLY A 95 8.21 -6.61 -0.01
CA GLY A 95 8.60 -7.40 -1.17
C GLY A 95 7.56 -7.37 -2.29
N LEU A 96 7.35 -8.52 -2.93
CA LEU A 96 6.40 -8.70 -4.02
C LEU A 96 4.96 -8.55 -3.53
N LEU A 97 4.13 -7.93 -4.36
CA LEU A 97 2.70 -7.79 -4.16
C LEU A 97 1.98 -8.54 -5.26
N SER A 98 1.31 -9.63 -4.92
CA SER A 98 0.44 -10.39 -5.81
C SER A 98 -1.02 -10.13 -5.47
N GLN A 99 -1.90 -10.21 -6.46
CA GLN A 99 -3.31 -9.93 -6.28
C GLN A 99 -4.17 -11.08 -6.83
N VAL A 100 -5.28 -11.38 -6.14
CA VAL A 100 -6.24 -12.40 -6.57
C VAL A 100 -7.66 -12.01 -6.21
N HIS A 101 -8.61 -12.38 -7.07
CA HIS A 101 -10.02 -12.25 -6.76
C HIS A 101 -10.46 -13.33 -5.77
N THR A 102 -11.09 -12.92 -4.67
CA THR A 102 -11.71 -13.83 -3.70
C THR A 102 -12.91 -13.18 -3.03
N GLY A 103 -13.94 -13.97 -2.77
CA GLY A 103 -15.10 -13.51 -1.99
C GLY A 103 -14.90 -13.57 -0.48
N ARG A 104 -13.79 -14.18 -0.01
CA ARG A 104 -13.52 -14.38 1.42
C ARG A 104 -13.01 -13.11 2.10
N TYR A 105 -12.28 -12.28 1.38
CA TYR A 105 -11.71 -11.03 1.89
C TYR A 105 -12.16 -9.86 1.02
N ALA A 106 -12.46 -8.73 1.65
CA ALA A 106 -12.73 -7.50 0.92
C ALA A 106 -11.52 -7.06 0.09
N ALA A 107 -11.75 -6.27 -0.97
CA ALA A 107 -10.68 -5.70 -1.77
C ALA A 107 -9.68 -4.90 -0.91
N GLY A 108 -8.39 -5.03 -1.22
CA GLY A 108 -7.30 -4.36 -0.48
C GLY A 108 -6.86 -5.06 0.80
N ARG A 109 -7.46 -6.20 1.18
CA ARG A 109 -7.06 -6.97 2.36
C ARG A 109 -5.97 -7.98 2.02
N VAL A 110 -4.99 -8.12 2.93
CA VAL A 110 -3.96 -9.15 2.88
C VAL A 110 -4.58 -10.52 3.14
N ILE A 111 -4.36 -11.47 2.24
CA ILE A 111 -4.84 -12.85 2.32
C ILE A 111 -3.77 -13.77 2.86
N ALA A 112 -2.54 -13.56 2.41
CA ALA A 112 -1.37 -14.33 2.83
C ALA A 112 -0.14 -13.45 2.85
N GLN A 113 0.85 -13.86 3.62
CA GLN A 113 2.16 -13.22 3.71
C GLN A 113 3.27 -14.27 3.67
N GLU A 114 4.43 -13.87 3.17
CA GLU A 114 5.64 -14.69 3.14
C GLU A 114 6.84 -13.78 3.47
N PRO A 115 7.66 -14.10 4.49
CA PRO A 115 7.57 -15.22 5.42
C PRO A 115 6.35 -15.16 6.33
N PRO A 116 5.93 -16.32 6.92
CA PRO A 116 4.79 -16.37 7.84
C PRO A 116 5.07 -15.59 9.13
N PRO A 117 4.04 -15.14 9.87
CA PRO A 117 4.21 -14.54 11.18
C PRO A 117 4.70 -15.57 12.19
N GLY A 118 5.49 -15.15 13.16
CA GLY A 118 5.95 -16.05 14.20
C GLY A 118 7.11 -15.49 15.01
N GLU A 119 7.55 -16.31 15.99
CA GLU A 119 8.64 -15.97 16.90
C GLU A 119 10.04 -15.99 16.24
N GLN A 120 10.13 -16.53 15.03
CA GLN A 120 11.40 -16.54 14.30
C GLN A 120 11.74 -15.11 13.85
N LYS A 121 12.82 -14.59 14.43
CA LYS A 121 13.34 -13.26 14.06
C LYS A 121 14.02 -13.31 12.71
N VAL A 122 13.79 -12.29 11.91
CA VAL A 122 14.41 -12.09 10.61
C VAL A 122 15.17 -10.77 10.56
N LYS A 123 16.13 -10.65 9.67
CA LYS A 123 16.80 -9.37 9.44
C LYS A 123 15.82 -8.32 8.90
N ARG A 124 15.98 -7.05 9.30
CA ARG A 124 15.17 -5.94 8.79
C ARG A 124 15.21 -5.80 7.26
N SER A 125 16.28 -6.27 6.62
CA SER A 125 16.41 -6.31 5.17
C SER A 125 15.56 -7.39 4.49
N THR A 126 14.96 -8.32 5.26
CA THR A 126 14.13 -9.40 4.70
C THR A 126 12.85 -8.82 4.11
N PRO A 127 12.58 -9.05 2.80
CA PRO A 127 11.35 -8.58 2.19
C PRO A 127 10.16 -9.42 2.61
N ILE A 128 9.04 -8.76 2.91
CA ILE A 128 7.76 -9.42 3.19
C ILE A 128 6.89 -9.34 1.94
N HIS A 129 6.56 -10.50 1.39
CA HIS A 129 5.68 -10.64 0.23
C HIS A 129 4.22 -10.74 0.67
N PHE A 130 3.32 -10.21 -0.14
CA PHE A 130 1.89 -10.20 0.17
C PHE A 130 1.05 -10.72 -0.98
N LEU A 131 0.03 -11.48 -0.64
CA LEU A 131 -1.10 -11.78 -1.50
C LEU A 131 -2.29 -10.95 -1.03
N VAL A 132 -2.85 -10.12 -1.91
CA VAL A 132 -3.92 -9.16 -1.58
C VAL A 132 -5.19 -9.49 -2.35
N SER A 133 -6.32 -9.36 -1.68
CA SER A 133 -7.64 -9.52 -2.30
C SER A 133 -7.98 -8.38 -3.24
N GLN A 134 -8.48 -8.71 -4.41
CA GLN A 134 -9.20 -7.76 -5.29
C GLN A 134 -10.73 -7.76 -5.03
N GLY A 135 -11.18 -8.49 -3.98
CA GLY A 135 -12.59 -8.69 -3.72
C GLY A 135 -13.21 -9.75 -4.61
N LYS A 136 -14.53 -9.87 -4.54
CA LYS A 136 -15.27 -10.82 -5.36
C LYS A 136 -15.17 -10.43 -6.83
N MET A 137 -14.88 -11.40 -7.69
CA MET A 137 -14.90 -11.20 -9.13
C MET A 137 -16.34 -10.90 -9.58
N GLU A 138 -16.54 -9.77 -10.25
CA GLU A 138 -17.83 -9.48 -10.87
C GLU A 138 -18.00 -10.38 -12.10
N PRO A 139 -19.13 -11.10 -12.22
CA PRO A 139 -19.38 -11.91 -13.39
C PRO A 139 -19.49 -11.02 -14.64
N LYS A 140 -18.79 -11.42 -15.69
CA LYS A 140 -18.93 -10.83 -17.02
C LYS A 140 -19.91 -11.65 -17.85
N TYR A 141 -20.77 -10.95 -18.58
CA TYR A 141 -21.74 -11.51 -19.49
C TYR A 141 -21.35 -11.14 -20.92
N LEU A 142 -21.67 -11.99 -21.87
CA LEU A 142 -21.48 -11.65 -23.28
C LEU A 142 -22.58 -10.71 -23.74
N MET A 143 -22.23 -9.61 -24.38
CA MET A 143 -23.19 -8.68 -24.97
C MET A 143 -23.97 -9.39 -26.07
N PRO A 144 -25.32 -9.46 -25.99
CA PRO A 144 -26.13 -10.09 -27.03
C PRO A 144 -26.12 -9.26 -28.33
N ASP A 145 -26.44 -9.89 -29.44
CA ASP A 145 -26.69 -9.17 -30.69
C ASP A 145 -28.07 -8.55 -30.66
N CYS A 146 -28.13 -7.23 -30.63
CA CYS A 146 -29.36 -6.47 -30.64
C CYS A 146 -29.61 -5.78 -32.00
N ILE A 147 -28.64 -5.82 -32.93
CA ILE A 147 -28.80 -5.19 -34.24
C ILE A 147 -29.90 -5.88 -35.03
N GLY A 148 -30.72 -5.13 -35.75
CA GLY A 148 -31.86 -5.61 -36.49
C GLY A 148 -33.10 -5.95 -35.64
N ARG A 149 -33.06 -5.84 -34.32
CA ARG A 149 -34.17 -6.08 -33.42
C ARG A 149 -34.96 -4.80 -33.13
N LYS A 150 -36.25 -4.94 -32.77
CA LYS A 150 -37.06 -3.84 -32.26
C LYS A 150 -36.48 -3.31 -30.94
N SER A 151 -36.26 -2.01 -30.83
CA SER A 151 -35.59 -1.37 -29.68
C SER A 151 -36.33 -1.55 -28.37
N GLY A 152 -37.66 -1.40 -28.35
CA GLY A 152 -38.45 -1.51 -27.12
C GLY A 152 -38.25 -2.85 -26.40
N PRO A 153 -38.58 -4.01 -27.05
CA PRO A 153 -38.37 -5.32 -26.46
C PRO A 153 -36.92 -5.63 -26.10
N ALA A 154 -35.96 -5.20 -26.92
CA ALA A 154 -34.53 -5.42 -26.66
C ALA A 154 -34.05 -4.63 -25.43
N ILE A 155 -34.46 -3.39 -25.28
CA ILE A 155 -34.13 -2.55 -24.11
C ILE A 155 -34.76 -3.17 -22.84
N ALA A 156 -36.04 -3.53 -22.89
CA ALA A 156 -36.69 -4.17 -21.74
C ALA A 156 -35.97 -5.43 -21.31
N ARG A 157 -35.56 -6.29 -22.25
CA ARG A 157 -34.83 -7.51 -21.97
C ARG A 157 -33.45 -7.26 -21.36
N LEU A 158 -32.70 -6.27 -21.85
CA LEU A 158 -31.40 -5.87 -21.29
C LEU A 158 -31.57 -5.36 -19.85
N GLN A 159 -32.60 -4.56 -19.58
CA GLN A 159 -32.88 -4.04 -18.24
C GLN A 159 -33.32 -5.15 -17.27
N GLU A 160 -34.14 -6.10 -17.69
CA GLU A 160 -34.52 -7.30 -16.90
C GLU A 160 -33.26 -8.11 -16.50
N LEU A 161 -32.27 -8.23 -17.40
CA LEU A 161 -31.01 -8.89 -17.13
C LEU A 161 -30.08 -8.06 -16.22
N GLY A 162 -30.50 -6.85 -15.85
CA GLY A 162 -29.79 -5.95 -14.94
C GLY A 162 -28.71 -5.10 -15.62
N PHE A 163 -28.76 -4.96 -16.95
CA PHE A 163 -27.88 -4.02 -17.66
C PHE A 163 -28.46 -2.60 -17.67
N LYS A 164 -27.58 -1.61 -17.72
CA LYS A 164 -27.97 -0.21 -17.76
C LYS A 164 -27.86 0.32 -19.19
N VAL A 165 -29.01 0.50 -19.85
CA VAL A 165 -29.06 1.22 -21.13
C VAL A 165 -29.03 2.72 -20.82
N ALA A 166 -27.94 3.39 -21.18
CA ALA A 166 -27.66 4.77 -20.79
C ALA A 166 -28.01 5.78 -21.90
N ASP A 167 -27.86 5.39 -23.15
CA ASP A 167 -28.05 6.29 -24.30
C ASP A 167 -28.77 5.56 -25.42
N VAL A 168 -29.86 6.15 -25.90
CA VAL A 168 -30.62 5.68 -27.06
C VAL A 168 -30.73 6.86 -28.03
N ARG A 169 -29.99 6.78 -29.14
CA ARG A 169 -29.97 7.82 -30.18
C ARG A 169 -30.85 7.37 -31.34
N TYR A 170 -31.59 8.30 -31.89
CA TYR A 170 -32.44 8.04 -33.04
C TYR A 170 -31.83 8.69 -34.28
N SER A 171 -31.61 7.88 -35.31
CA SER A 171 -31.02 8.33 -36.59
C SER A 171 -31.89 7.91 -37.75
N TYR A 172 -32.04 8.79 -38.74
CA TYR A 172 -32.72 8.46 -39.99
C TYR A 172 -31.91 7.43 -40.77
N TYR A 173 -32.55 6.28 -41.09
CA TYR A 173 -31.91 5.21 -41.85
C TYR A 173 -32.82 4.78 -43.01
N PRO A 174 -32.47 5.11 -44.27
CA PRO A 174 -33.29 4.80 -45.43
C PRO A 174 -33.49 3.29 -45.60
N GLY A 175 -34.73 2.86 -45.82
CA GLY A 175 -35.04 1.45 -46.09
C GLY A 175 -35.25 0.55 -44.87
N LEU A 176 -35.24 1.10 -43.66
CA LEU A 176 -35.54 0.40 -42.43
C LEU A 176 -36.80 0.99 -41.76
N ASP A 177 -37.65 0.15 -41.19
CA ASP A 177 -38.74 0.58 -40.33
C ASP A 177 -38.22 1.36 -39.11
N SER A 178 -39.02 2.27 -38.61
CA SER A 178 -38.73 3.02 -37.39
C SER A 178 -38.68 2.08 -36.18
N GLY A 179 -37.73 2.30 -35.27
CA GLY A 179 -37.58 1.55 -34.03
C GLY A 179 -36.67 0.31 -34.11
N ILE A 180 -35.96 0.12 -35.20
CA ILE A 180 -34.97 -0.97 -35.34
C ILE A 180 -33.61 -0.54 -34.86
N ILE A 181 -32.91 -1.35 -34.08
CA ILE A 181 -31.55 -1.10 -33.62
C ILE A 181 -30.58 -1.25 -34.80
N ILE A 182 -29.87 -0.17 -35.15
CA ILE A 182 -28.92 -0.13 -36.25
C ILE A 182 -27.46 -0.21 -35.76
N LYS A 183 -27.22 0.15 -34.49
CA LYS A 183 -25.91 0.11 -33.87
C LYS A 183 -26.02 -0.14 -32.39
N GLN A 184 -25.04 -0.83 -31.83
CA GLN A 184 -24.93 -1.06 -30.39
C GLN A 184 -23.51 -0.87 -29.93
N PHE A 185 -23.35 -0.44 -28.68
CA PHE A 185 -22.07 -0.41 -27.98
C PHE A 185 -22.30 -0.84 -26.52
N PRO A 186 -21.50 -1.76 -26.00
CA PRO A 186 -20.45 -2.56 -26.66
C PRO A 186 -20.96 -3.46 -27.81
N PRO A 187 -20.08 -3.89 -28.72
CA PRO A 187 -20.46 -4.82 -29.79
C PRO A 187 -20.85 -6.19 -29.23
N HIS A 188 -21.61 -6.96 -30.02
CA HIS A 188 -22.01 -8.31 -29.62
C HIS A 188 -20.77 -9.20 -29.32
N GLY A 189 -20.92 -10.16 -28.38
CA GLY A 189 -19.84 -11.02 -27.95
C GLY A 189 -18.80 -10.36 -27.01
N TYR A 190 -18.91 -9.06 -26.77
CA TYR A 190 -18.04 -8.36 -25.82
C TYR A 190 -18.40 -8.69 -24.37
N GLY A 191 -17.39 -8.87 -23.51
CA GLY A 191 -17.58 -9.10 -22.08
C GLY A 191 -18.05 -7.83 -21.35
N VAL A 192 -19.28 -7.82 -20.85
CA VAL A 192 -19.91 -6.70 -20.14
C VAL A 192 -20.25 -7.07 -18.71
N ALA A 193 -20.02 -6.17 -17.76
CA ALA A 193 -20.52 -6.30 -16.39
C ALA A 193 -21.93 -5.69 -16.30
N LYS A 194 -22.73 -6.08 -15.28
CA LYS A 194 -24.08 -5.50 -15.10
C LYS A 194 -24.11 -3.97 -14.99
N ARG A 195 -23.02 -3.37 -14.52
CA ARG A 195 -22.87 -1.90 -14.40
C ARG A 195 -22.38 -1.21 -15.68
N SER A 196 -22.01 -1.98 -16.71
CA SER A 196 -21.56 -1.40 -17.98
C SER A 196 -22.68 -0.60 -18.64
N LEU A 197 -22.32 0.54 -19.17
CA LEU A 197 -23.26 1.38 -19.92
C LEU A 197 -23.41 0.82 -21.33
N ILE A 198 -24.64 0.63 -21.74
CA ILE A 198 -25.00 0.18 -23.09
C ILE A 198 -25.60 1.39 -23.83
N SER A 199 -25.09 1.64 -25.04
CA SER A 199 -25.62 2.65 -25.95
C SER A 199 -26.20 1.98 -27.20
N LEU A 200 -27.34 2.47 -27.66
CA LEU A 200 -28.04 1.95 -28.84
C LEU A 200 -28.34 3.09 -29.81
N GLU A 201 -28.20 2.82 -31.09
CA GLU A 201 -28.68 3.70 -32.14
C GLU A 201 -29.84 3.02 -32.84
N VAL A 202 -30.93 3.74 -33.01
CA VAL A 202 -32.25 3.21 -33.44
C VAL A 202 -32.72 4.01 -34.68
N SER A 203 -33.27 3.28 -35.64
CA SER A 203 -33.86 3.90 -36.84
C SER A 203 -35.10 4.77 -36.49
N ARG A 204 -35.21 5.91 -37.18
CA ARG A 204 -36.33 6.84 -37.04
C ARG A 204 -37.15 6.89 -38.29
#